data_198069ad02b39ab5e8a108b421b9462b
#
_entry.id   198069ad02b39ab5e8a108b421b9462b
#
_cell.length_a   1.000
_cell.length_b   1.000
_cell.length_c   1.000
_cell.angle_alpha   90.00
_cell.angle_beta   90.00
_cell.angle_gamma   90.00
#
_symmetry.space_group_name_H-M   'P 1'
#
loop_
_entity.id
_entity.type
_entity.pdbx_description
1 polymer ?
#
loop_
_entity_poly.entity_id
_entity_poly.type
_entity_poly.pdbx_seq_one_letter_code
_entity_poly.pdbx_strand_id
1 'polypeptide(L)'
;VNPVQFKISSTEEQTQVKGMTVFNTEQVNTKKQPMFFGKPLGIQRYDSYKYPVFDKLTTQQLGYFWRPEEVSLQKDRGDYQTLRPEQKHIYTSNLKYQIMLDSVQGRGPGMAFIPYCSLPELEACMEVWGFMEMIHSRSYTYIIKNIYSDPSEVFDTIITDERILERAKSVTESYDDFIQASQDYGSSNAWMHNLEKVSYAQQSLNDVKRKLYRAIANVNILEGIRFYVSFACSFAFGELKLMEGSAKIISLIARDENQHLAITQNILNKWRDGDDPEMKQIMKEEEEWTYKMFNRAVNEEKRWADYLFKDGSMIGLNDKLLQQYVEWIANRRLKAIGLKPQYDISANNNPLPWTQHWISSKGLQVAPQETEVESYVVGGIKQDVKKDTFSGFKL
;
A
#
# COMPACT_ATOMS: atom_id res chain seq x y z
N VAL A 1 -14.22 50.95 43.99
CA VAL A 1 -13.14 50.00 43.58
C VAL A 1 -13.58 49.33 42.29
N ASN A 2 -13.06 49.83 41.18
CA ASN A 2 -13.37 49.28 39.84
C ASN A 2 -12.58 47.97 39.61
N PRO A 3 -13.18 46.93 39.02
CA PRO A 3 -12.42 45.74 38.64
C PRO A 3 -11.59 46.04 37.39
N VAL A 4 -10.32 45.72 37.48
CA VAL A 4 -9.36 45.80 36.37
C VAL A 4 -9.73 44.71 35.35
N GLN A 5 -10.22 45.13 34.19
CA GLN A 5 -10.37 44.24 33.04
C GLN A 5 -9.01 43.98 32.41
N PHE A 6 -8.47 42.81 32.59
CA PHE A 6 -7.37 42.31 31.76
C PHE A 6 -7.89 41.97 30.36
N LYS A 7 -7.58 42.81 29.38
CA LYS A 7 -7.67 42.45 27.98
C LYS A 7 -6.56 41.44 27.67
N ILE A 8 -6.90 40.19 27.58
CA ILE A 8 -6.03 39.17 26.96
C ILE A 8 -6.12 39.41 25.46
N SER A 9 -5.03 39.86 24.86
CA SER A 9 -4.91 39.97 23.39
C SER A 9 -4.98 38.57 22.79
N SER A 10 -5.99 38.35 21.99
CA SER A 10 -6.14 37.15 21.12
C SER A 10 -5.14 37.25 19.99
N THR A 11 -4.04 36.53 20.05
CA THR A 11 -3.24 36.15 18.90
C THR A 11 -2.30 35.02 19.32
N GLU A 12 -2.79 33.85 19.11
CA GLU A 12 -2.14 32.63 18.67
C GLU A 12 -3.21 31.53 18.74
N GLU A 13 -3.82 31.23 17.62
CA GLU A 13 -4.63 30.02 17.47
C GLU A 13 -3.70 28.84 17.68
N GLN A 14 -3.58 28.41 18.93
CA GLN A 14 -3.01 27.11 19.24
C GLN A 14 -3.88 26.05 18.55
N THR A 15 -3.35 25.46 17.51
CA THR A 15 -3.92 24.30 16.84
C THR A 15 -3.95 23.17 17.87
N GLN A 16 -5.01 23.12 18.68
CA GLN A 16 -5.31 21.92 19.44
C GLN A 16 -5.52 20.82 18.41
N VAL A 17 -4.63 19.83 18.38
CA VAL A 17 -4.92 18.57 17.74
C VAL A 17 -6.07 17.98 18.55
N LYS A 18 -7.31 18.25 18.14
CA LYS A 18 -8.49 17.58 18.68
C LYS A 18 -8.27 16.09 18.42
N GLY A 19 -8.53 15.27 19.42
CA GLY A 19 -8.52 13.82 19.27
C GLY A 19 -9.38 13.38 18.07
N MET A 20 -9.20 12.15 17.60
CA MET A 20 -9.95 11.60 16.48
C MET A 20 -11.45 11.88 16.67
N THR A 21 -12.09 12.39 15.63
CA THR A 21 -13.54 12.64 15.59
C THR A 21 -14.08 12.25 14.25
N VAL A 22 -15.27 11.66 14.22
CA VAL A 22 -15.99 11.36 12.97
C VAL A 22 -16.78 12.56 12.45
N PHE A 23 -16.87 13.63 13.24
CA PHE A 23 -17.64 14.82 12.90
C PHE A 23 -16.95 16.10 13.36
N ASN A 24 -16.52 16.89 12.40
CA ASN A 24 -15.96 18.22 12.63
C ASN A 24 -16.86 19.26 11.97
N THR A 25 -17.34 20.23 12.77
CA THR A 25 -18.20 21.33 12.29
C THR A 25 -17.41 22.56 11.87
N GLU A 26 -16.08 22.58 12.03
CA GLU A 26 -15.26 23.68 11.57
C GLU A 26 -15.10 23.65 10.05
N GLN A 27 -15.13 24.83 9.43
CA GLN A 27 -14.77 24.92 8.01
C GLN A 27 -13.25 24.77 7.87
N VAL A 28 -12.83 23.74 7.18
CA VAL A 28 -11.42 23.44 6.90
C VAL A 28 -11.16 23.65 5.41
N ASN A 29 -10.17 24.49 5.11
CA ASN A 29 -9.66 24.57 3.74
C ASN A 29 -8.63 23.45 3.51
N THR A 30 -9.09 22.32 2.99
CA THR A 30 -8.27 21.13 2.77
C THR A 30 -7.07 21.38 1.85
N LYS A 31 -7.15 22.33 0.91
CA LYS A 31 -5.99 22.69 0.06
C LYS A 31 -4.81 23.29 0.83
N LYS A 32 -5.04 23.79 2.05
CA LYS A 32 -4.00 24.35 2.91
C LYS A 32 -3.53 23.39 4.00
N GLN A 33 -4.14 22.20 4.11
CA GLN A 33 -3.75 21.20 5.09
C GLN A 33 -2.52 20.38 4.59
N PRO A 34 -1.67 19.90 5.49
CA PRO A 34 -0.75 18.80 5.17
C PRO A 34 -1.56 17.53 4.89
N MET A 35 -0.94 16.53 4.28
CA MET A 35 -1.61 15.23 4.05
C MET A 35 -2.02 14.52 5.35
N PHE A 36 -1.21 14.69 6.39
CA PHE A 36 -1.42 14.07 7.70
C PHE A 36 -1.26 15.08 8.84
N PHE A 37 -1.93 14.81 9.95
CA PHE A 37 -1.86 15.63 11.18
C PHE A 37 -2.31 17.09 11.03
N GLY A 38 -3.12 17.39 10.01
CA GLY A 38 -3.87 18.64 9.93
C GLY A 38 -5.11 18.63 10.83
N LYS A 39 -6.01 19.57 10.60
CA LYS A 39 -7.32 19.58 11.26
C LYS A 39 -8.13 18.36 10.84
N PRO A 40 -8.93 17.76 11.74
CA PRO A 40 -9.83 16.66 11.38
C PRO A 40 -10.72 17.00 10.21
N LEU A 41 -11.03 16.03 9.38
CA LEU A 41 -11.96 16.17 8.28
C LEU A 41 -13.39 16.39 8.82
N GLY A 42 -14.14 17.24 8.14
CA GLY A 42 -15.55 17.49 8.39
C GLY A 42 -16.41 16.86 7.29
N ILE A 43 -17.05 17.71 6.48
CA ILE A 43 -17.79 17.25 5.29
C ILE A 43 -16.79 16.71 4.27
N GLN A 44 -16.99 15.46 3.81
CA GLN A 44 -16.22 14.86 2.72
C GLN A 44 -16.57 15.55 1.41
N ARG A 45 -15.65 16.34 0.89
CA ARG A 45 -15.82 17.12 -0.35
C ARG A 45 -14.89 16.61 -1.43
N TYR A 46 -15.48 16.11 -2.51
CA TYR A 46 -14.78 15.58 -3.69
C TYR A 46 -14.86 16.51 -4.90
N ASP A 47 -15.11 17.80 -4.67
CA ASP A 47 -15.16 18.86 -5.67
C ASP A 47 -13.92 19.77 -5.67
N SER A 48 -13.03 19.60 -4.69
CA SER A 48 -11.87 20.47 -4.49
C SER A 48 -10.71 19.74 -3.82
N TYR A 49 -9.66 19.44 -4.56
CA TYR A 49 -8.52 18.67 -4.12
C TYR A 49 -7.24 19.48 -3.99
N LYS A 50 -6.40 19.15 -3.00
CA LYS A 50 -5.01 19.60 -2.95
C LYS A 50 -4.16 18.79 -3.92
N TYR A 51 -4.34 17.47 -3.93
CA TYR A 51 -3.60 16.52 -4.75
C TYR A 51 -4.52 15.62 -5.58
N PRO A 52 -4.96 16.07 -6.77
CA PRO A 52 -5.88 15.31 -7.63
C PRO A 52 -5.38 13.91 -8.02
N VAL A 53 -4.08 13.63 -7.84
CA VAL A 53 -3.50 12.31 -8.13
C VAL A 53 -4.12 11.21 -7.26
N PHE A 54 -4.47 11.50 -6.01
CA PHE A 54 -5.08 10.51 -5.13
C PHE A 54 -6.52 10.18 -5.54
N ASP A 55 -7.30 11.18 -5.97
CA ASP A 55 -8.63 10.96 -6.53
C ASP A 55 -8.57 10.12 -7.83
N LYS A 56 -7.57 10.41 -8.68
CA LYS A 56 -7.32 9.61 -9.88
C LYS A 56 -6.98 8.15 -9.54
N LEU A 57 -6.14 7.92 -8.53
CA LEU A 57 -5.81 6.57 -8.07
C LEU A 57 -7.03 5.87 -7.47
N THR A 58 -7.89 6.58 -6.74
CA THR A 58 -9.17 6.06 -6.25
C THR A 58 -10.04 5.57 -7.39
N THR A 59 -10.25 6.42 -8.40
CA THR A 59 -11.06 6.09 -9.59
C THR A 59 -10.49 4.88 -10.34
N GLN A 60 -9.16 4.79 -10.49
CA GLN A 60 -8.51 3.65 -11.14
C GLN A 60 -8.69 2.36 -10.35
N GLN A 61 -8.53 2.38 -9.03
CA GLN A 61 -8.75 1.21 -8.18
C GLN A 61 -10.20 0.72 -8.26
N LEU A 62 -11.18 1.63 -8.20
CA LEU A 62 -12.60 1.28 -8.35
C LEU A 62 -12.90 0.67 -9.73
N GLY A 63 -12.24 1.15 -10.79
CA GLY A 63 -12.35 0.59 -12.14
C GLY A 63 -11.70 -0.80 -12.28
N TYR A 64 -10.85 -1.19 -11.34
CA TYR A 64 -10.17 -2.50 -11.35
C TYR A 64 -10.84 -3.55 -10.47
N PHE A 65 -12.07 -3.31 -10.03
CA PHE A 65 -12.79 -4.28 -9.21
C PHE A 65 -12.89 -5.66 -9.89
N TRP A 66 -12.60 -6.70 -9.16
CA TRP A 66 -12.66 -8.10 -9.59
C TRP A 66 -12.91 -9.03 -8.42
N ARG A 67 -13.23 -10.28 -8.72
CA ARG A 67 -13.44 -11.34 -7.72
C ARG A 67 -12.68 -12.59 -8.10
N PRO A 68 -12.02 -13.28 -7.16
CA PRO A 68 -11.24 -14.49 -7.46
C PRO A 68 -12.07 -15.61 -8.08
N GLU A 69 -13.36 -15.70 -7.75
CA GLU A 69 -14.30 -16.71 -8.26
C GLU A 69 -14.52 -16.63 -9.77
N GLU A 70 -14.11 -15.56 -10.43
CA GLU A 70 -14.17 -15.39 -11.88
C GLU A 70 -13.06 -16.12 -12.62
N VAL A 71 -12.03 -16.58 -11.89
CA VAL A 71 -10.92 -17.35 -12.45
C VAL A 71 -11.06 -18.82 -12.08
N SER A 72 -11.15 -19.69 -13.09
CA SER A 72 -11.20 -21.14 -12.87
C SER A 72 -9.85 -21.69 -12.43
N LEU A 73 -9.84 -22.49 -11.36
CA LEU A 73 -8.66 -23.19 -10.83
C LEU A 73 -8.72 -24.70 -11.03
N GLN A 74 -9.65 -25.18 -11.85
CA GLN A 74 -9.82 -26.62 -12.08
C GLN A 74 -8.57 -27.26 -12.69
N LYS A 75 -7.95 -26.59 -13.67
CA LYS A 75 -6.68 -27.04 -14.27
C LYS A 75 -5.55 -27.02 -13.25
N ASP A 76 -5.46 -25.96 -12.44
CA ASP A 76 -4.42 -25.78 -11.43
C ASP A 76 -4.40 -26.92 -10.41
N ARG A 77 -5.56 -27.43 -10.02
CA ARG A 77 -5.66 -28.59 -9.12
C ARG A 77 -5.01 -29.82 -9.71
N GLY A 78 -5.23 -30.08 -11.01
CA GLY A 78 -4.58 -31.18 -11.72
C GLY A 78 -3.08 -30.96 -11.89
N ASP A 79 -2.70 -29.73 -12.29
CA ASP A 79 -1.29 -29.35 -12.46
C ASP A 79 -0.51 -29.55 -11.15
N TYR A 80 -1.05 -29.09 -10.01
CA TYR A 80 -0.39 -29.18 -8.72
C TYR A 80 -0.05 -30.64 -8.34
N GLN A 81 -0.91 -31.58 -8.64
CA GLN A 81 -0.65 -32.99 -8.37
C GLN A 81 0.56 -33.52 -9.14
N THR A 82 0.80 -33.00 -10.34
CA THR A 82 1.88 -33.42 -11.24
C THR A 82 3.17 -32.65 -11.04
N LEU A 83 3.15 -31.55 -10.27
CA LEU A 83 4.35 -30.78 -9.95
C LEU A 83 5.39 -31.66 -9.25
N ARG A 84 6.66 -31.46 -9.61
CA ARG A 84 7.80 -32.08 -8.94
C ARG A 84 7.92 -31.52 -7.49
N PRO A 85 8.52 -32.26 -6.57
CA PRO A 85 8.62 -31.83 -5.17
C PRO A 85 9.22 -30.43 -4.99
N GLU A 86 10.28 -30.08 -5.71
CA GLU A 86 10.91 -28.77 -5.67
C GLU A 86 9.96 -27.66 -6.20
N GLN A 87 9.15 -27.95 -7.20
CA GLN A 87 8.15 -27.00 -7.71
C GLN A 87 7.02 -26.78 -6.70
N LYS A 88 6.55 -27.84 -6.05
CA LYS A 88 5.56 -27.73 -4.95
C LYS A 88 6.11 -26.89 -3.80
N HIS A 89 7.37 -27.09 -3.46
CA HIS A 89 8.03 -26.29 -2.43
C HIS A 89 8.06 -24.80 -2.79
N ILE A 90 8.48 -24.46 -4.01
CA ILE A 90 8.52 -23.07 -4.48
C ILE A 90 7.12 -22.45 -4.46
N TYR A 91 6.15 -23.14 -5.06
CA TYR A 91 4.78 -22.66 -5.16
C TYR A 91 4.12 -22.41 -3.79
N THR A 92 4.17 -23.41 -2.91
CA THR A 92 3.54 -23.33 -1.57
C THR A 92 4.23 -22.33 -0.68
N SER A 93 5.57 -22.30 -0.64
CA SER A 93 6.32 -21.35 0.17
C SER A 93 6.05 -19.91 -0.27
N ASN A 94 5.98 -19.68 -1.57
CA ASN A 94 5.69 -18.36 -2.13
C ASN A 94 4.27 -17.89 -1.78
N LEU A 95 3.26 -18.77 -1.87
CA LEU A 95 1.89 -18.43 -1.46
C LEU A 95 1.80 -18.10 0.04
N LYS A 96 2.45 -18.89 0.89
CA LYS A 96 2.50 -18.62 2.35
C LYS A 96 3.06 -17.22 2.64
N TYR A 97 4.12 -16.85 1.94
CA TYR A 97 4.75 -15.54 2.08
C TYR A 97 3.79 -14.41 1.65
N GLN A 98 3.15 -14.54 0.49
CA GLN A 98 2.16 -13.57 0.01
C GLN A 98 0.98 -13.43 0.97
N ILE A 99 0.43 -14.53 1.48
CA ILE A 99 -0.66 -14.53 2.46
C ILE A 99 -0.27 -13.74 3.72
N MET A 100 0.94 -13.94 4.23
CA MET A 100 1.42 -13.23 5.42
C MET A 100 1.52 -11.72 5.18
N LEU A 101 2.09 -11.32 4.06
CA LEU A 101 2.25 -9.90 3.72
C LEU A 101 0.91 -9.20 3.56
N ASP A 102 -0.04 -9.78 2.82
CA ASP A 102 -1.37 -9.19 2.62
C ASP A 102 -2.23 -9.23 3.88
N SER A 103 -1.99 -10.17 4.79
CA SER A 103 -2.67 -10.16 6.09
C SER A 103 -2.27 -8.97 6.96
N VAL A 104 -1.02 -8.52 6.85
CA VAL A 104 -0.52 -7.29 7.50
C VAL A 104 -1.04 -6.06 6.75
N GLN A 105 -0.84 -6.03 5.44
CA GLN A 105 -1.15 -4.88 4.60
C GLN A 105 -2.66 -4.61 4.56
N GLY A 106 -3.51 -5.63 4.56
CA GLY A 106 -4.96 -5.48 4.58
C GLY A 106 -5.52 -4.76 5.82
N ARG A 107 -4.75 -4.68 6.91
CA ARG A 107 -5.13 -3.94 8.14
C ARG A 107 -4.38 -2.63 8.28
N GLY A 108 -3.14 -2.58 7.80
CA GLY A 108 -2.19 -1.51 8.08
C GLY A 108 -2.70 -0.12 7.74
N PRO A 109 -3.07 0.18 6.49
CA PRO A 109 -3.51 1.53 6.10
C PRO A 109 -4.72 2.03 6.88
N GLY A 110 -5.72 1.16 7.10
CA GLY A 110 -6.93 1.50 7.85
C GLY A 110 -6.67 1.80 9.32
N MET A 111 -5.82 1.01 9.96
CA MET A 111 -5.49 1.19 11.38
C MET A 111 -4.49 2.32 11.64
N ALA A 112 -3.52 2.49 10.74
CA ALA A 112 -2.40 3.38 10.96
C ALA A 112 -2.56 4.75 10.30
N PHE A 113 -3.00 4.82 9.04
CA PHE A 113 -2.89 6.04 8.25
C PHE A 113 -4.19 6.84 8.16
N ILE A 114 -5.32 6.17 7.92
CA ILE A 114 -6.63 6.84 7.75
C ILE A 114 -6.98 7.73 8.94
N PRO A 115 -6.78 7.32 10.22
CA PRO A 115 -7.15 8.14 11.37
C PRO A 115 -6.47 9.52 11.43
N TYR A 116 -5.31 9.67 10.79
CA TYR A 116 -4.50 10.89 10.81
C TYR A 116 -4.49 11.64 9.48
N CYS A 117 -5.26 11.16 8.50
CA CYS A 117 -5.36 11.79 7.19
C CYS A 117 -6.14 13.12 7.27
N SER A 118 -5.65 14.13 6.57
CA SER A 118 -6.22 15.49 6.59
C SER A 118 -6.76 15.92 5.22
N LEU A 119 -6.71 15.04 4.21
CA LEU A 119 -7.19 15.32 2.86
C LEU A 119 -8.26 14.29 2.45
N PRO A 120 -9.44 14.72 1.99
CA PRO A 120 -10.53 13.79 1.64
C PRO A 120 -10.16 12.88 0.46
N GLU A 121 -9.42 13.37 -0.52
CA GLU A 121 -8.96 12.58 -1.66
C GLU A 121 -7.95 11.49 -1.29
N LEU A 122 -7.12 11.73 -0.28
CA LEU A 122 -6.17 10.73 0.23
C LEU A 122 -6.87 9.73 1.13
N GLU A 123 -7.81 10.17 1.98
CA GLU A 123 -8.64 9.29 2.82
C GLU A 123 -9.38 8.29 1.94
N ALA A 124 -10.15 8.74 0.93
CA ALA A 124 -10.87 7.88 0.01
C ALA A 124 -9.93 6.91 -0.74
N CYS A 125 -8.75 7.37 -1.13
CA CYS A 125 -7.75 6.54 -1.80
C CYS A 125 -7.27 5.38 -0.89
N MET A 126 -7.05 5.65 0.39
CA MET A 126 -6.62 4.64 1.36
C MET A 126 -7.76 3.68 1.76
N GLU A 127 -9.02 4.14 1.77
CA GLU A 127 -10.18 3.28 2.01
C GLU A 127 -10.33 2.24 0.89
N VAL A 128 -10.23 2.67 -0.36
CA VAL A 128 -10.31 1.76 -1.52
C VAL A 128 -9.08 0.85 -1.54
N TRP A 129 -7.90 1.34 -1.17
CA TRP A 129 -6.71 0.50 -1.01
C TRP A 129 -6.98 -0.67 -0.05
N GLY A 130 -7.47 -0.40 1.16
CA GLY A 130 -7.82 -1.46 2.12
C GLY A 130 -8.90 -2.43 1.59
N PHE A 131 -9.85 -1.93 0.80
CA PHE A 131 -10.84 -2.76 0.13
C PHE A 131 -10.19 -3.73 -0.88
N MET A 132 -9.25 -3.27 -1.71
CA MET A 132 -8.54 -4.12 -2.66
C MET A 132 -7.67 -5.17 -1.96
N GLU A 133 -6.99 -4.81 -0.87
CA GLU A 133 -6.22 -5.77 -0.04
C GLU A 133 -7.09 -6.91 0.53
N MET A 134 -8.34 -6.61 0.88
CA MET A 134 -9.29 -7.64 1.29
C MET A 134 -9.59 -8.62 0.15
N ILE A 135 -9.69 -8.14 -1.09
CA ILE A 135 -9.87 -9.00 -2.28
C ILE A 135 -8.63 -9.88 -2.46
N HIS A 136 -7.41 -9.34 -2.30
CA HIS A 136 -6.17 -10.09 -2.38
C HIS A 136 -6.14 -11.24 -1.35
N SER A 137 -6.41 -10.94 -0.10
CA SER A 137 -6.47 -11.95 0.98
C SER A 137 -7.50 -13.05 0.70
N ARG A 138 -8.68 -12.69 0.20
CA ARG A 138 -9.71 -13.66 -0.22
C ARG A 138 -9.25 -14.51 -1.39
N SER A 139 -8.46 -13.94 -2.28
CA SER A 139 -7.95 -14.63 -3.47
C SER A 139 -6.97 -15.73 -3.13
N TYR A 140 -6.09 -15.52 -2.18
CA TYR A 140 -5.21 -16.58 -1.68
C TYR A 140 -6.00 -17.72 -1.03
N THR A 141 -7.01 -17.40 -0.24
CA THR A 141 -7.90 -18.41 0.34
C THR A 141 -8.61 -19.20 -0.75
N TYR A 142 -9.07 -18.53 -1.81
CA TYR A 142 -9.71 -19.18 -2.95
C TYR A 142 -8.74 -20.14 -3.65
N ILE A 143 -7.49 -19.73 -3.89
CA ILE A 143 -6.44 -20.58 -4.47
C ILE A 143 -6.23 -21.81 -3.57
N ILE A 144 -5.98 -21.63 -2.30
CA ILE A 144 -5.68 -22.71 -1.36
C ILE A 144 -6.82 -23.71 -1.29
N LYS A 145 -8.07 -23.27 -1.16
CA LYS A 145 -9.25 -24.13 -1.10
C LYS A 145 -9.48 -24.97 -2.38
N ASN A 146 -9.05 -24.47 -3.53
CA ASN A 146 -9.24 -25.18 -4.79
C ASN A 146 -8.12 -26.17 -5.11
N ILE A 147 -6.91 -25.96 -4.56
CA ILE A 147 -5.71 -26.74 -4.90
C ILE A 147 -5.38 -27.78 -3.85
N TYR A 148 -5.46 -27.43 -2.58
CA TYR A 148 -5.07 -28.31 -1.46
C TYR A 148 -6.27 -29.10 -0.94
N SER A 149 -6.02 -30.34 -0.50
CA SER A 149 -7.05 -31.20 0.10
C SER A 149 -7.47 -30.68 1.48
N ASP A 150 -6.52 -30.16 2.24
CA ASP A 150 -6.74 -29.53 3.54
C ASP A 150 -6.07 -28.13 3.55
N PRO A 151 -6.84 -27.06 3.49
CA PRO A 151 -6.31 -25.70 3.56
C PRO A 151 -5.52 -25.40 4.83
N SER A 152 -5.83 -26.06 5.95
CA SER A 152 -5.14 -25.84 7.23
C SER A 152 -3.66 -26.26 7.18
N GLU A 153 -3.30 -27.24 6.37
CA GLU A 153 -1.88 -27.62 6.13
C GLU A 153 -1.02 -26.44 5.65
N VAL A 154 -1.63 -25.49 4.94
CA VAL A 154 -0.95 -24.28 4.49
C VAL A 154 -1.06 -23.18 5.54
N PHE A 155 -2.29 -22.83 5.96
CA PHE A 155 -2.52 -21.68 6.84
C PHE A 155 -1.86 -21.82 8.21
N ASP A 156 -1.96 -23.00 8.85
CA ASP A 156 -1.45 -23.21 10.21
C ASP A 156 0.09 -23.23 10.29
N THR A 157 0.75 -23.36 9.14
CA THR A 157 2.22 -23.40 9.07
C THR A 157 2.84 -22.06 8.67
N ILE A 158 2.06 -21.03 8.36
CA ILE A 158 2.59 -19.70 8.00
C ILE A 158 3.27 -19.04 9.20
N ILE A 159 2.58 -19.00 10.33
CA ILE A 159 3.07 -18.32 11.55
C ILE A 159 4.14 -19.10 12.30
N THR A 160 4.44 -20.32 11.89
CA THR A 160 5.54 -21.13 12.44
C THR A 160 6.79 -21.10 11.57
N ASP A 161 6.75 -20.50 10.38
CA ASP A 161 7.91 -20.36 9.51
C ASP A 161 8.67 -19.07 9.82
N GLU A 162 9.78 -19.21 10.55
CA GLU A 162 10.62 -18.08 10.97
C GLU A 162 11.12 -17.23 9.79
N ARG A 163 11.33 -17.83 8.61
CA ARG A 163 11.79 -17.11 7.39
C ARG A 163 10.71 -16.17 6.87
N ILE A 164 9.45 -16.58 6.95
CA ILE A 164 8.30 -15.75 6.58
C ILE A 164 8.15 -14.62 7.59
N LEU A 165 8.20 -14.96 8.89
CA LEU A 165 8.07 -13.97 9.96
C LEU A 165 9.19 -12.93 9.92
N GLU A 166 10.44 -13.32 9.67
CA GLU A 166 11.58 -12.40 9.56
C GLU A 166 11.30 -11.30 8.50
N ARG A 167 10.76 -11.68 7.34
CA ARG A 167 10.48 -10.72 6.26
C ARG A 167 9.27 -9.83 6.52
N ALA A 168 8.28 -10.32 7.23
CA ALA A 168 7.13 -9.50 7.64
C ALA A 168 7.48 -8.53 8.78
N LYS A 169 8.49 -8.83 9.57
CA LYS A 169 8.83 -8.13 10.81
C LYS A 169 9.08 -6.65 10.63
N SER A 170 9.86 -6.24 9.63
CA SER A 170 10.18 -4.82 9.43
C SER A 170 8.96 -3.95 9.14
N VAL A 171 7.98 -4.50 8.42
CA VAL A 171 6.73 -3.79 8.11
C VAL A 171 5.82 -3.76 9.33
N THR A 172 5.63 -4.91 10.00
CA THR A 172 4.79 -5.02 11.20
C THR A 172 5.30 -4.12 12.33
N GLU A 173 6.61 -4.15 12.60
CA GLU A 173 7.23 -3.28 13.61
C GLU A 173 7.02 -1.79 13.30
N SER A 174 7.15 -1.38 12.04
CA SER A 174 6.94 0.02 11.66
C SER A 174 5.49 0.48 11.81
N TYR A 175 4.53 -0.38 11.51
CA TYR A 175 3.12 -0.11 11.76
C TYR A 175 2.83 0.01 13.27
N ASP A 176 3.27 -0.96 14.04
CA ASP A 176 3.02 -1.01 15.49
C ASP A 176 3.69 0.17 16.21
N ASP A 177 4.93 0.50 15.86
CA ASP A 177 5.65 1.66 16.38
C ASP A 177 4.92 2.98 16.10
N PHE A 178 4.38 3.12 14.90
CA PHE A 178 3.63 4.32 14.54
C PHE A 178 2.28 4.38 15.26
N ILE A 179 1.54 3.27 15.29
CA ILE A 179 0.24 3.17 15.97
C ILE A 179 0.42 3.49 17.47
N GLN A 180 1.39 2.86 18.13
CA GLN A 180 1.66 3.10 19.54
C GLN A 180 2.02 4.56 19.82
N ALA A 181 2.96 5.13 19.06
CA ALA A 181 3.36 6.52 19.22
C ALA A 181 2.20 7.50 19.01
N SER A 182 1.32 7.20 18.06
CA SER A 182 0.15 8.03 17.76
C SER A 182 -0.87 7.99 18.90
N GLN A 183 -1.08 6.81 19.50
CA GLN A 183 -1.95 6.64 20.67
C GLN A 183 -1.40 7.37 21.90
N ASP A 184 -0.11 7.22 22.16
CA ASP A 184 0.58 7.90 23.28
C ASP A 184 0.51 9.42 23.13
N TYR A 185 0.73 9.94 21.94
CA TYR A 185 0.59 11.36 21.61
C TYR A 185 -0.84 11.85 21.84
N GLY A 186 -1.84 11.14 21.33
CA GLY A 186 -3.26 11.47 21.52
C GLY A 186 -3.68 11.45 23.00
N SER A 187 -3.26 10.44 23.75
CA SER A 187 -3.54 10.33 25.19
C SER A 187 -2.88 11.43 26.00
N SER A 188 -1.63 11.77 25.70
CA SER A 188 -0.89 12.83 26.39
C SER A 188 -1.54 14.19 26.20
N ASN A 189 -2.06 14.50 25.02
CA ASN A 189 -2.72 15.77 24.72
C ASN A 189 -4.09 15.92 25.40
N ALA A 190 -4.80 14.82 25.67
CA ALA A 190 -6.09 14.85 26.36
C ALA A 190 -5.99 15.30 27.83
N TRP A 191 -4.83 15.15 28.49
CA TRP A 191 -4.63 15.38 29.91
C TRP A 191 -3.87 16.68 30.26
N MET A 192 -3.39 17.45 29.26
CA MET A 192 -2.36 18.46 29.49
C MET A 192 -2.75 19.91 29.14
N HIS A 193 -3.14 20.70 30.15
CA HIS A 193 -3.49 22.13 30.05
C HIS A 193 -2.40 23.15 30.49
N ASN A 194 -1.09 22.82 30.44
CA ASN A 194 -0.02 23.75 30.94
C ASN A 194 1.09 24.01 29.90
N LEU A 195 1.68 25.24 29.96
CA LEU A 195 2.65 25.80 29.01
C LEU A 195 3.94 24.97 28.82
N GLU A 196 4.46 24.30 29.84
CA GLU A 196 5.62 23.40 29.72
C GLU A 196 5.38 22.18 28.80
N LYS A 197 4.14 21.90 28.53
CA LYS A 197 3.65 20.75 27.74
C LYS A 197 3.64 21.01 26.25
N VAL A 198 3.66 22.24 25.79
CA VAL A 198 3.72 22.61 24.37
C VAL A 198 5.04 22.12 23.76
N SER A 199 6.15 22.30 24.47
CA SER A 199 7.47 21.80 24.00
C SER A 199 7.54 20.29 23.98
N TYR A 200 6.99 19.61 24.98
CA TYR A 200 6.95 18.16 25.03
C TYR A 200 5.99 17.58 23.98
N ALA A 201 4.81 18.19 23.81
CA ALA A 201 3.85 17.78 22.77
C ALA A 201 4.42 17.98 21.35
N GLN A 202 5.16 19.05 21.10
CA GLN A 202 5.81 19.30 19.82
C GLN A 202 6.90 18.26 19.53
N GLN A 203 7.71 17.93 20.51
CA GLN A 203 8.73 16.88 20.36
C GLN A 203 8.09 15.51 20.12
N SER A 204 7.00 15.21 20.81
CA SER A 204 6.22 13.98 20.62
C SER A 204 5.60 13.90 19.23
N LEU A 205 5.06 15.00 18.68
CA LEU A 205 4.54 15.03 17.32
C LEU A 205 5.63 14.80 16.27
N ASN A 206 6.82 15.36 16.46
CA ASN A 206 7.96 15.12 15.58
C ASN A 206 8.35 13.63 15.57
N ASP A 207 8.37 12.97 16.73
CA ASP A 207 8.61 11.53 16.81
C ASP A 207 7.52 10.71 16.09
N VAL A 208 6.25 11.06 16.29
CA VAL A 208 5.12 10.43 15.59
C VAL A 208 5.24 10.58 14.07
N LYS A 209 5.55 11.77 13.58
CA LYS A 209 5.78 12.04 12.16
C LYS A 209 6.96 11.23 11.60
N ARG A 210 8.04 11.08 12.37
CA ARG A 210 9.19 10.25 12.00
C ARG A 210 8.79 8.79 11.87
N LYS A 211 7.99 8.28 12.78
CA LYS A 211 7.47 6.91 12.72
C LYS A 211 6.48 6.71 11.58
N LEU A 212 5.65 7.71 11.28
CA LEU A 212 4.81 7.70 10.07
C LEU A 212 5.67 7.59 8.81
N TYR A 213 6.73 8.40 8.70
CA TYR A 213 7.66 8.30 7.57
C TYR A 213 8.22 6.88 7.41
N ARG A 214 8.69 6.29 8.51
CA ARG A 214 9.25 4.93 8.51
C ARG A 214 8.23 3.88 8.11
N ALA A 215 6.99 4.01 8.57
CA ALA A 215 5.89 3.11 8.19
C ALA A 215 5.59 3.20 6.68
N ILE A 216 5.39 4.41 6.15
CA ILE A 216 5.15 4.62 4.70
C ILE A 216 6.33 4.14 3.84
N ALA A 217 7.57 4.39 4.26
CA ALA A 217 8.75 3.91 3.54
C ALA A 217 8.85 2.37 3.52
N ASN A 218 8.56 1.70 4.64
CA ASN A 218 8.53 0.24 4.70
C ASN A 218 7.37 -0.36 3.89
N VAL A 219 6.21 0.29 3.87
CA VAL A 219 5.11 -0.13 2.98
C VAL A 219 5.49 0.04 1.52
N ASN A 220 6.16 1.13 1.14
CA ASN A 220 6.68 1.31 -0.21
C ASN A 220 7.68 0.21 -0.62
N ILE A 221 8.52 -0.24 0.32
CA ILE A 221 9.44 -1.37 0.12
C ILE A 221 8.65 -2.68 -0.03
N LEU A 222 7.63 -2.90 0.79
CA LEU A 222 6.76 -4.07 0.71
C LEU A 222 6.10 -4.17 -0.66
N GLU A 223 5.36 -3.15 -1.05
CA GLU A 223 4.61 -3.07 -2.31
C GLU A 223 5.54 -3.07 -3.54
N GLY A 224 6.69 -2.41 -3.43
CA GLY A 224 7.59 -2.16 -4.55
C GLY A 224 8.67 -3.22 -4.77
N ILE A 225 9.04 -4.02 -3.76
CA ILE A 225 10.11 -5.01 -3.83
C ILE A 225 9.60 -6.40 -3.46
N ARG A 226 9.09 -6.59 -2.24
CA ARG A 226 8.79 -7.93 -1.72
C ARG A 226 7.70 -8.63 -2.51
N PHE A 227 6.62 -7.94 -2.84
CA PHE A 227 5.58 -8.49 -3.69
C PHE A 227 6.04 -8.77 -5.11
N TYR A 228 6.82 -7.89 -5.72
CA TYR A 228 7.32 -8.09 -7.08
C TYR A 228 8.24 -9.31 -7.20
N VAL A 229 9.08 -9.55 -6.21
CA VAL A 229 9.90 -10.76 -6.12
C VAL A 229 9.02 -12.01 -6.03
N SER A 230 7.99 -11.94 -5.20
CA SER A 230 7.02 -13.02 -5.03
C SER A 230 6.20 -13.26 -6.29
N PHE A 231 5.74 -12.20 -6.95
CA PHE A 231 4.99 -12.30 -8.21
C PHE A 231 5.80 -12.99 -9.32
N ALA A 232 7.10 -12.69 -9.43
CA ALA A 232 7.97 -13.34 -10.41
C ALA A 232 7.97 -14.86 -10.26
N CYS A 233 7.95 -15.39 -9.03
CA CYS A 233 7.86 -16.83 -8.78
C CYS A 233 6.53 -17.42 -9.28
N SER A 234 5.42 -16.75 -9.04
CA SER A 234 4.09 -17.18 -9.52
C SER A 234 4.00 -17.13 -11.05
N PHE A 235 4.51 -16.08 -11.67
CA PHE A 235 4.49 -15.93 -13.13
C PHE A 235 5.38 -16.94 -13.84
N ALA A 236 6.48 -17.39 -13.21
CA ALA A 236 7.32 -18.44 -13.77
C ALA A 236 6.54 -19.75 -14.02
N PHE A 237 5.59 -20.09 -13.15
CA PHE A 237 4.69 -21.21 -13.40
C PHE A 237 3.80 -20.95 -14.63
N GLY A 238 3.22 -19.76 -14.75
CA GLY A 238 2.42 -19.37 -15.91
C GLY A 238 3.19 -19.44 -17.23
N GLU A 239 4.47 -19.03 -17.24
CA GLU A 239 5.37 -19.17 -18.41
C GLU A 239 5.53 -20.63 -18.84
N LEU A 240 5.52 -21.57 -17.90
CA LEU A 240 5.59 -23.01 -18.14
C LEU A 240 4.22 -23.65 -18.47
N LYS A 241 3.17 -22.85 -18.58
CA LYS A 241 1.78 -23.32 -18.75
C LYS A 241 1.29 -24.21 -17.60
N LEU A 242 1.83 -24.00 -16.43
CA LEU A 242 1.44 -24.64 -15.18
C LEU A 242 0.79 -23.61 -14.25
N MET A 243 -0.18 -24.04 -13.45
CA MET A 243 -0.82 -23.17 -12.47
C MET A 243 -1.32 -21.84 -13.07
N GLU A 244 -1.85 -21.88 -14.28
CA GLU A 244 -2.19 -20.69 -15.08
C GLU A 244 -3.33 -19.86 -14.43
N GLY A 245 -4.29 -20.51 -13.77
CA GLY A 245 -5.36 -19.82 -13.02
C GLY A 245 -4.80 -19.04 -11.84
N SER A 246 -3.91 -19.66 -11.07
CA SER A 246 -3.19 -18.97 -9.97
C SER A 246 -2.35 -17.81 -10.50
N ALA A 247 -1.59 -18.02 -11.59
CA ALA A 247 -0.81 -16.96 -12.22
C ALA A 247 -1.70 -15.80 -12.68
N LYS A 248 -2.89 -16.08 -13.20
CA LYS A 248 -3.88 -15.06 -13.60
C LYS A 248 -4.38 -14.27 -12.38
N ILE A 249 -4.75 -14.93 -11.30
CA ILE A 249 -5.15 -14.25 -10.05
C ILE A 249 -4.01 -13.36 -9.56
N ILE A 250 -2.79 -13.89 -9.49
CA ILE A 250 -1.63 -13.10 -9.04
C ILE A 250 -1.34 -11.92 -9.99
N SER A 251 -1.62 -12.04 -11.29
CA SER A 251 -1.47 -10.91 -12.22
C SER A 251 -2.48 -9.79 -11.97
N LEU A 252 -3.72 -10.13 -11.55
CA LEU A 252 -4.71 -9.15 -11.14
C LEU A 252 -4.30 -8.44 -9.83
N ILE A 253 -3.78 -9.21 -8.87
CA ILE A 253 -3.20 -8.64 -7.65
C ILE A 253 -2.03 -7.70 -8.00
N ALA A 254 -1.08 -8.13 -8.83
CA ALA A 254 0.07 -7.31 -9.21
C ALA A 254 -0.32 -6.01 -9.94
N ARG A 255 -1.41 -6.02 -10.70
CA ARG A 255 -1.99 -4.82 -11.31
C ARG A 255 -2.46 -3.84 -10.23
N ASP A 256 -3.14 -4.34 -9.20
CA ASP A 256 -3.62 -3.53 -8.09
C ASP A 256 -2.45 -2.99 -7.27
N GLU A 257 -1.42 -3.81 -7.02
CA GLU A 257 -0.20 -3.40 -6.31
C GLU A 257 0.56 -2.27 -7.01
N ASN A 258 0.45 -2.14 -8.33
CA ASN A 258 0.97 -0.96 -9.03
C ASN A 258 0.28 0.35 -8.56
N GLN A 259 -0.99 0.31 -8.21
CA GLN A 259 -1.72 1.46 -7.69
C GLN A 259 -1.32 1.75 -6.24
N HIS A 260 -1.20 0.72 -5.40
CA HIS A 260 -0.79 0.82 -4.01
C HIS A 260 0.63 1.40 -3.90
N LEU A 261 1.55 0.91 -4.70
CA LEU A 261 2.90 1.47 -4.82
C LEU A 261 2.87 2.96 -5.24
N ALA A 262 2.00 3.32 -6.18
CA ALA A 262 1.85 4.71 -6.61
C ALA A 262 1.33 5.61 -5.47
N ILE A 263 0.47 5.11 -4.58
CA ILE A 263 -0.01 5.86 -3.41
C ILE A 263 1.18 6.23 -2.51
N THR A 264 1.97 5.27 -2.08
CA THR A 264 3.11 5.53 -1.18
C THR A 264 4.20 6.34 -1.84
N GLN A 265 4.47 6.14 -3.13
CA GLN A 265 5.42 6.97 -3.90
C GLN A 265 4.96 8.43 -3.97
N ASN A 266 3.68 8.68 -4.20
CA ASN A 266 3.14 10.04 -4.22
C ASN A 266 3.21 10.68 -2.83
N ILE A 267 2.89 9.97 -1.76
CA ILE A 267 3.02 10.49 -0.39
C ILE A 267 4.47 10.92 -0.14
N LEU A 268 5.43 10.05 -0.37
CA LEU A 268 6.86 10.34 -0.15
C LEU A 268 7.33 11.51 -1.03
N ASN A 269 6.95 11.56 -2.28
CA ASN A 269 7.31 12.64 -3.19
C ASN A 269 6.68 13.97 -2.78
N LYS A 270 5.42 14.00 -2.32
CA LYS A 270 4.76 15.23 -1.83
C LYS A 270 5.45 15.76 -0.57
N TRP A 271 5.87 14.90 0.34
CA TRP A 271 6.67 15.33 1.50
C TRP A 271 8.01 15.92 1.07
N ARG A 272 8.72 15.28 0.15
CA ARG A 272 9.97 15.82 -0.41
C ARG A 272 9.75 17.18 -1.06
N ASP A 273 8.64 17.36 -1.76
CA ASP A 273 8.30 18.59 -2.48
C ASP A 273 7.75 19.70 -1.54
N GLY A 274 7.52 19.40 -0.26
CA GLY A 274 7.21 20.38 0.78
C GLY A 274 5.75 20.46 1.21
N ASP A 275 4.99 19.38 1.10
CA ASP A 275 3.62 19.30 1.65
C ASP A 275 3.58 19.69 3.13
N ASP A 276 4.56 19.20 3.88
CA ASP A 276 4.82 19.52 5.28
C ASP A 276 6.33 19.78 5.45
N PRO A 277 6.74 21.00 5.85
CA PRO A 277 8.16 21.33 6.03
C PRO A 277 8.89 20.44 7.03
N GLU A 278 8.20 20.01 8.10
CA GLU A 278 8.76 19.13 9.11
C GLU A 278 8.98 17.71 8.55
N MET A 279 8.02 17.17 7.80
CA MET A 279 8.19 15.89 7.10
C MET A 279 9.32 15.93 6.08
N LYS A 280 9.48 17.06 5.36
CA LYS A 280 10.61 17.26 4.44
C LYS A 280 11.95 17.20 5.16
N GLN A 281 12.04 17.77 6.34
CA GLN A 281 13.24 17.71 7.17
C GLN A 281 13.49 16.29 7.69
N ILE A 282 12.47 15.64 8.20
CA ILE A 282 12.52 14.24 8.65
C ILE A 282 13.03 13.33 7.53
N MET A 283 12.54 13.48 6.31
CA MET A 283 13.02 12.67 5.17
C MET A 283 14.53 12.79 4.94
N LYS A 284 15.09 14.01 5.10
CA LYS A 284 16.53 14.21 4.97
C LYS A 284 17.30 13.53 6.09
N GLU A 285 16.81 13.61 7.31
CA GLU A 285 17.43 12.99 8.48
C GLU A 285 17.35 11.46 8.42
N GLU A 286 16.28 10.91 7.83
CA GLU A 286 16.03 9.49 7.71
C GLU A 286 16.59 8.86 6.41
N GLU A 287 17.31 9.61 5.57
CA GLU A 287 17.81 9.10 4.29
C GLU A 287 18.71 7.87 4.47
N GLU A 288 19.64 7.91 5.42
CA GLU A 288 20.51 6.78 5.72
C GLU A 288 19.73 5.57 6.24
N TRP A 289 18.74 5.81 7.11
CA TRP A 289 17.85 4.76 7.58
C TRP A 289 17.07 4.12 6.43
N THR A 290 16.60 4.93 5.48
CA THR A 290 15.86 4.44 4.31
C THR A 290 16.73 3.53 3.45
N TYR A 291 17.97 3.92 3.16
CA TYR A 291 18.92 3.04 2.46
C TYR A 291 19.18 1.73 3.21
N LYS A 292 19.31 1.78 4.53
CA LYS A 292 19.46 0.57 5.36
C LYS A 292 18.25 -0.35 5.23
N MET A 293 17.03 0.19 5.20
CA MET A 293 15.81 -0.61 5.04
C MET A 293 15.70 -1.25 3.66
N PHE A 294 16.04 -0.50 2.60
CA PHE A 294 16.12 -1.07 1.24
C PHE A 294 17.14 -2.20 1.18
N ASN A 295 18.33 -1.99 1.71
CA ASN A 295 19.38 -3.00 1.73
C ASN A 295 18.99 -4.23 2.56
N ARG A 296 18.34 -4.03 3.71
CA ARG A 296 17.78 -5.11 4.54
C ARG A 296 16.79 -5.94 3.72
N ALA A 297 15.82 -5.28 3.07
CA ALA A 297 14.82 -5.97 2.25
C ALA A 297 15.47 -6.77 1.11
N VAL A 298 16.41 -6.17 0.37
CA VAL A 298 17.14 -6.85 -0.70
C VAL A 298 17.87 -8.10 -0.19
N ASN A 299 18.57 -7.99 0.94
CA ASN A 299 19.28 -9.12 1.51
C ASN A 299 18.34 -10.22 2.02
N GLU A 300 17.22 -9.85 2.62
CA GLU A 300 16.19 -10.81 3.06
C GLU A 300 15.57 -11.54 1.86
N GLU A 301 15.23 -10.82 0.77
CA GLU A 301 14.69 -11.43 -0.44
C GLU A 301 15.72 -12.30 -1.18
N LYS A 302 17.00 -11.96 -1.14
CA LYS A 302 18.06 -12.85 -1.66
C LYS A 302 18.16 -14.16 -0.89
N ARG A 303 18.14 -14.12 0.45
CA ARG A 303 18.11 -15.33 1.28
C ARG A 303 16.85 -16.16 1.04
N TRP A 304 15.73 -15.49 0.78
CA TRP A 304 14.50 -16.17 0.39
C TRP A 304 14.63 -16.88 -0.94
N ALA A 305 15.27 -16.28 -1.93
CA ALA A 305 15.56 -16.92 -3.20
C ALA A 305 16.41 -18.19 -3.01
N ASP A 306 17.45 -18.13 -2.18
CA ASP A 306 18.27 -19.31 -1.85
C ASP A 306 17.41 -20.42 -1.24
N TYR A 307 16.51 -20.07 -0.34
CA TYR A 307 15.58 -21.04 0.28
C TYR A 307 14.58 -21.64 -0.70
N LEU A 308 13.99 -20.81 -1.57
CA LEU A 308 13.01 -21.27 -2.57
C LEU A 308 13.63 -22.30 -3.52
N PHE A 309 14.86 -22.06 -3.95
CA PHE A 309 15.54 -22.87 -4.98
C PHE A 309 16.54 -23.89 -4.40
N LYS A 310 16.49 -24.15 -3.07
CA LYS A 310 17.43 -25.07 -2.40
C LYS A 310 17.44 -26.50 -2.96
N ASP A 311 16.30 -26.97 -3.47
CA ASP A 311 16.10 -28.34 -3.98
C ASP A 311 16.06 -28.41 -5.51
N GLY A 312 16.19 -27.28 -6.19
CA GLY A 312 16.22 -27.20 -7.65
C GLY A 312 15.59 -25.92 -8.20
N SER A 313 15.89 -25.65 -9.46
CA SER A 313 15.45 -24.50 -10.21
C SER A 313 14.25 -24.82 -11.11
N MET A 314 13.62 -23.76 -11.60
CA MET A 314 12.62 -23.82 -12.67
C MET A 314 13.25 -23.36 -14.00
N ILE A 315 12.68 -23.78 -15.12
CA ILE A 315 13.06 -23.23 -16.42
C ILE A 315 12.74 -21.71 -16.42
N GLY A 316 13.75 -20.90 -16.71
CA GLY A 316 13.61 -19.44 -16.75
C GLY A 316 13.70 -18.73 -15.40
N LEU A 317 13.80 -19.46 -14.28
CA LEU A 317 13.93 -18.87 -12.96
C LEU A 317 14.79 -19.73 -12.03
N ASN A 318 15.81 -19.12 -11.44
CA ASN A 318 16.67 -19.69 -10.40
C ASN A 318 17.02 -18.62 -9.35
N ASP A 319 17.73 -19.04 -8.32
CA ASP A 319 18.17 -18.17 -7.22
C ASP A 319 18.94 -16.93 -7.72
N LYS A 320 19.91 -17.11 -8.62
CA LYS A 320 20.77 -16.02 -9.14
C LYS A 320 19.96 -15.00 -9.95
N LEU A 321 19.10 -15.47 -10.85
CA LEU A 321 18.25 -14.58 -11.66
C LEU A 321 17.27 -13.80 -10.78
N LEU A 322 16.69 -14.45 -9.77
CA LEU A 322 15.78 -13.79 -8.84
C LEU A 322 16.52 -12.77 -7.98
N GLN A 323 17.73 -13.07 -7.50
CA GLN A 323 18.55 -12.14 -6.74
C GLN A 323 18.95 -10.91 -7.57
N GLN A 324 19.31 -11.08 -8.84
CA GLN A 324 19.56 -9.95 -9.74
C GLN A 324 18.29 -9.12 -9.97
N TYR A 325 17.15 -9.77 -10.09
CA TYR A 325 15.86 -9.08 -10.25
C TYR A 325 15.49 -8.24 -9.02
N VAL A 326 15.76 -8.74 -7.81
CA VAL A 326 15.59 -7.96 -6.56
C VAL A 326 16.41 -6.67 -6.59
N GLU A 327 17.69 -6.74 -6.98
CA GLU A 327 18.57 -5.57 -7.08
C GLU A 327 18.09 -4.58 -8.15
N TRP A 328 17.68 -5.10 -9.29
CA TRP A 328 17.18 -4.29 -10.40
C TRP A 328 15.91 -3.52 -9.99
N ILE A 329 14.95 -4.19 -9.33
CA ILE A 329 13.74 -3.55 -8.81
C ILE A 329 14.09 -2.53 -7.73
N ALA A 330 14.96 -2.86 -6.77
CA ALA A 330 15.33 -1.96 -5.69
C ALA A 330 15.91 -0.64 -6.23
N ASN A 331 16.77 -0.67 -7.24
CA ASN A 331 17.28 0.53 -7.90
C ASN A 331 16.18 1.39 -8.51
N ARG A 332 15.17 0.76 -9.13
CA ARG A 332 14.03 1.47 -9.72
C ARG A 332 13.18 2.14 -8.63
N ARG A 333 12.96 1.46 -7.49
CA ARG A 333 12.17 1.99 -6.38
C ARG A 333 12.88 3.13 -5.66
N LEU A 334 14.19 2.99 -5.42
CA LEU A 334 15.01 4.09 -4.88
C LEU A 334 14.90 5.34 -5.77
N LYS A 335 15.06 5.19 -7.08
CA LYS A 335 14.94 6.30 -8.03
C LYS A 335 13.54 6.94 -8.00
N ALA A 336 12.49 6.13 -7.90
CA ALA A 336 11.09 6.60 -7.89
C ALA A 336 10.77 7.51 -6.67
N ILE A 337 11.46 7.31 -5.56
CA ILE A 337 11.32 8.14 -4.35
C ILE A 337 12.43 9.21 -4.22
N GLY A 338 13.21 9.42 -5.28
CA GLY A 338 14.24 10.45 -5.36
C GLY A 338 15.59 10.11 -4.75
N LEU A 339 15.85 8.82 -4.48
CA LEU A 339 17.12 8.32 -3.96
C LEU A 339 18.01 7.76 -5.08
N LYS A 340 19.30 7.69 -4.82
CA LYS A 340 20.27 7.16 -5.78
C LYS A 340 20.23 5.63 -5.80
N PRO A 341 20.34 4.99 -6.99
CA PRO A 341 20.55 3.54 -7.09
C PRO A 341 21.79 3.08 -6.30
N GLN A 342 21.73 1.89 -5.70
CA GLN A 342 22.77 1.35 -4.84
C GLN A 342 23.42 0.08 -5.39
N TYR A 343 22.79 -0.57 -6.37
CA TYR A 343 23.23 -1.88 -6.88
C TYR A 343 23.82 -1.72 -8.29
N ASP A 344 24.88 -2.48 -8.57
CA ASP A 344 25.58 -2.47 -9.87
C ASP A 344 24.84 -3.36 -10.89
N ILE A 345 23.67 -2.88 -11.31
CA ILE A 345 22.87 -3.52 -12.35
C ILE A 345 22.27 -2.46 -13.28
N SER A 346 22.36 -2.68 -14.58
CA SER A 346 21.83 -1.74 -15.57
C SER A 346 20.32 -1.60 -15.49
N ALA A 347 19.83 -0.36 -15.44
CA ALA A 347 18.39 -0.05 -15.43
C ALA A 347 17.63 -0.61 -16.65
N ASN A 348 18.31 -0.76 -17.78
CA ASN A 348 17.73 -1.23 -19.05
C ASN A 348 17.78 -2.77 -19.21
N ASN A 349 18.45 -3.46 -18.30
CA ASN A 349 18.63 -4.91 -18.37
C ASN A 349 17.82 -5.61 -17.28
N ASN A 350 16.52 -5.79 -17.53
CA ASN A 350 15.69 -6.60 -16.64
C ASN A 350 16.15 -8.06 -16.66
N PRO A 351 16.60 -8.64 -15.53
CA PRO A 351 17.04 -10.03 -15.47
C PRO A 351 15.93 -11.05 -15.79
N LEU A 352 14.68 -10.65 -15.60
CA LEU A 352 13.48 -11.46 -15.86
C LEU A 352 12.54 -10.70 -16.81
N PRO A 353 12.91 -10.55 -18.10
CA PRO A 353 12.19 -9.67 -19.04
C PRO A 353 10.74 -10.14 -19.28
N TRP A 354 10.46 -11.43 -19.15
CA TRP A 354 9.14 -12.01 -19.27
C TRP A 354 8.16 -11.57 -18.17
N THR A 355 8.66 -11.07 -17.02
CA THR A 355 7.78 -10.54 -15.95
C THR A 355 7.00 -9.31 -16.40
N GLN A 356 7.50 -8.56 -17.37
CA GLN A 356 6.89 -7.29 -17.77
C GLN A 356 5.48 -7.44 -18.34
N HIS A 357 5.21 -8.50 -19.11
CA HIS A 357 3.87 -8.69 -19.65
C HIS A 357 2.85 -9.14 -18.59
N TRP A 358 3.29 -9.81 -17.52
CA TRP A 358 2.43 -10.17 -16.40
C TRP A 358 2.08 -9.00 -15.49
N ILE A 359 3.01 -8.06 -15.32
CA ILE A 359 2.86 -6.88 -14.45
C ILE A 359 2.19 -5.72 -15.20
N SER A 360 2.34 -5.67 -16.52
CA SER A 360 1.74 -4.61 -17.34
C SER A 360 0.22 -4.76 -17.38
N SER A 361 -0.49 -3.68 -17.05
CA SER A 361 -1.95 -3.59 -17.26
C SER A 361 -2.34 -3.60 -18.74
N LYS A 362 -1.38 -3.38 -19.66
CA LYS A 362 -1.60 -3.46 -21.10
C LYS A 362 -1.67 -4.92 -21.54
N GLY A 363 -2.85 -5.38 -21.94
CA GLY A 363 -3.07 -6.73 -22.45
C GLY A 363 -3.51 -7.76 -21.39
N LEU A 364 -3.69 -7.38 -20.12
CA LEU A 364 -4.44 -8.20 -19.19
C LEU A 364 -5.87 -8.33 -19.72
N GLN A 365 -6.33 -9.56 -19.88
CA GLN A 365 -7.73 -9.83 -20.15
C GLN A 365 -8.53 -9.31 -18.95
N VAL A 366 -9.37 -8.34 -19.20
CA VAL A 366 -10.22 -7.69 -18.21
C VAL A 366 -11.19 -8.74 -17.65
N ALA A 367 -11.43 -8.73 -16.35
CA ALA A 367 -12.48 -9.57 -15.76
C ALA A 367 -13.86 -9.19 -16.33
N PRO A 368 -14.84 -10.09 -16.40
CA PRO A 368 -16.13 -9.80 -17.01
C PRO A 368 -16.80 -8.51 -16.52
N GLN A 369 -16.74 -8.24 -15.21
CA GLN A 369 -17.30 -7.01 -14.66
C GLN A 369 -16.48 -5.76 -15.02
N GLU A 370 -15.18 -5.87 -15.25
CA GLU A 370 -14.37 -4.73 -15.72
C GLU A 370 -14.73 -4.35 -17.15
N THR A 371 -15.13 -5.31 -17.97
CA THR A 371 -15.65 -5.06 -19.33
C THR A 371 -16.96 -4.27 -19.26
N GLU A 372 -17.82 -4.55 -18.31
CA GLU A 372 -19.04 -3.79 -18.06
C GLU A 372 -18.73 -2.38 -17.57
N VAL A 373 -17.72 -2.21 -16.71
CA VAL A 373 -17.26 -0.90 -16.23
C VAL A 373 -16.60 -0.08 -17.33
N GLU A 374 -15.86 -0.69 -18.25
CA GLU A 374 -15.29 -0.01 -19.41
C GLU A 374 -16.38 0.51 -20.37
N SER A 375 -17.54 -0.14 -20.43
CA SER A 375 -18.71 0.35 -21.16
C SER A 375 -19.42 1.51 -20.43
N TYR A 376 -19.16 1.69 -19.14
CA TYR A 376 -19.51 2.88 -18.39
C TYR A 376 -18.53 3.99 -18.75
N VAL A 377 -18.91 4.83 -19.70
CA VAL A 377 -18.15 6.04 -19.99
C VAL A 377 -18.26 6.97 -18.79
N VAL A 378 -17.29 6.86 -17.89
CA VAL A 378 -17.11 7.81 -16.78
C VAL A 378 -16.83 9.18 -17.40
N GLY A 379 -17.80 10.07 -17.34
CA GLY A 379 -17.78 11.37 -18.02
C GLY A 379 -18.75 11.49 -19.19
N GLY A 380 -19.45 10.39 -19.55
CA GLY A 380 -20.50 10.39 -20.57
C GLY A 380 -21.90 10.72 -20.05
N ILE A 381 -22.06 11.17 -18.81
CA ILE A 381 -23.28 11.84 -18.39
C ILE A 381 -23.28 13.20 -19.13
N LYS A 382 -23.74 13.19 -20.36
CA LYS A 382 -24.27 14.41 -20.95
C LYS A 382 -25.38 14.86 -20.02
N GLN A 383 -25.14 15.96 -19.35
CA GLN A 383 -26.18 16.63 -18.59
C GLN A 383 -27.19 17.18 -19.62
N ASP A 384 -28.11 16.33 -20.06
CA ASP A 384 -29.18 16.68 -20.98
C ASP A 384 -30.27 17.55 -20.31
N VAL A 385 -30.12 17.77 -19.00
CA VAL A 385 -31.00 18.64 -18.22
C VAL A 385 -30.55 20.08 -18.42
N LYS A 386 -31.20 20.79 -19.33
CA LYS A 386 -31.09 22.25 -19.45
C LYS A 386 -31.93 22.92 -18.35
N LYS A 387 -31.58 24.17 -17.99
CA LYS A 387 -32.27 24.95 -16.94
C LYS A 387 -33.79 25.06 -17.10
N ASP A 388 -34.30 24.81 -18.28
CA ASP A 388 -35.71 24.91 -18.69
C ASP A 388 -36.37 23.53 -18.97
N THR A 389 -35.67 22.42 -18.83
CA THR A 389 -36.19 21.07 -19.11
C THR A 389 -37.46 20.73 -18.30
N PHE A 390 -37.64 21.34 -17.14
CA PHE A 390 -38.81 21.14 -16.28
C PHE A 390 -39.74 22.38 -16.18
N SER A 391 -39.51 23.41 -16.99
CA SER A 391 -40.33 24.65 -16.93
C SER A 391 -41.80 24.47 -17.32
N GLY A 392 -42.16 23.33 -17.91
CA GLY A 392 -43.54 22.95 -18.26
C GLY A 392 -44.27 22.11 -17.25
N PHE A 393 -43.60 21.62 -16.17
CA PHE A 393 -44.25 20.87 -15.10
C PHE A 393 -44.82 21.83 -14.06
N LYS A 394 -46.14 22.00 -14.04
CA LYS A 394 -46.85 22.58 -12.91
C LYS A 394 -47.15 21.45 -11.92
N LEU A 395 -46.59 21.55 -10.72
CA LEU A 395 -46.99 20.75 -9.55
C LEU A 395 -48.36 21.21 -9.10
#